data_86ffe5bb4154da4a2fcf51cbcc8e5882
#
_entry.id   86ffe5bb4154da4a2fcf51cbcc8e5882
#
_cell.length_a   1.000
_cell.length_b   1.000
_cell.length_c   1.000
_cell.angle_alpha   90.00
_cell.angle_beta   90.00
_cell.angle_gamma   90.00
#
_symmetry.space_group_name_H-M   'P 1'
#
loop_
_entity.id
_entity.type
_entity.pdbx_description
1 polymer ?
#
loop_
_entity_poly.entity_id
_entity_poly.type
_entity_poly.pdbx_seq_one_letter_code
_entity_poly.pdbx_strand_id
1 'polypeptide(L)'
;GELVPIELPARALGLAPGAQWIVILFLYAAIASMLPLWLLLQPRGYIGGIQLFIGLGLLYGGVLIAHPPIVAPAFNPDVPASAPPMVPLLFVTIACGAISGFHGLVGSGTTSKQLNTEPDARFIGYLGSAGEGSLALVAIIAATAGFATLGDWQTMYSEYNGAGVAVAAFVEGGAQIASNGLGLPLGFMQTLLAVMLVLFAGTTMDTGVRLQRYIVQEWGSIYNIAPLRNGHVATLVAVSCCLALVFGAGGAEGTGGMIIWP
;
A
#
# COMPACT_ATOMS: atom_id res chain seq x y z
N GLY A 1 -18.31 3.97 4.76
CA GLY A 1 -18.23 2.96 5.66
C GLY A 1 -19.21 2.94 6.82
N GLU A 2 -19.06 3.79 7.82
CA GLU A 2 -19.88 3.70 9.06
C GLU A 2 -21.39 3.96 8.82
N LEU A 3 -21.73 4.86 7.90
CA LEU A 3 -23.11 5.21 7.60
C LEU A 3 -23.84 4.19 6.70
N VAL A 4 -23.10 3.53 5.82
CA VAL A 4 -23.62 2.50 4.92
C VAL A 4 -22.55 1.41 4.79
N PRO A 5 -22.52 0.43 5.69
CA PRO A 5 -21.59 -0.69 5.57
C PRO A 5 -21.96 -1.53 4.33
N ILE A 6 -21.01 -1.69 3.42
CA ILE A 6 -21.18 -2.62 2.30
C ILE A 6 -20.63 -3.97 2.75
N GLU A 7 -21.52 -4.83 3.17
CA GLU A 7 -21.20 -6.20 3.54
C GLU A 7 -21.37 -7.11 2.32
N LEU A 8 -20.30 -7.81 1.95
CA LEU A 8 -20.37 -8.85 0.94
C LEU A 8 -20.93 -10.13 1.55
N PRO A 9 -21.69 -10.93 0.78
CA PRO A 9 -22.21 -12.19 1.28
C PRO A 9 -21.09 -13.11 1.77
N ALA A 10 -21.33 -13.87 2.82
CA ALA A 10 -20.34 -14.74 3.48
C ALA A 10 -19.64 -15.71 2.50
N ARG A 11 -20.34 -16.12 1.43
CA ARG A 11 -19.74 -16.81 0.27
C ARG A 11 -20.52 -16.47 -1.00
N ALA A 12 -19.85 -15.83 -1.96
CA ALA A 12 -20.35 -15.71 -3.32
C ALA A 12 -19.36 -16.45 -4.26
N LEU A 13 -19.88 -17.25 -5.15
CA LEU A 13 -19.08 -18.07 -6.09
C LEU A 13 -18.05 -18.98 -5.39
N GLY A 14 -18.30 -19.37 -4.15
CA GLY A 14 -17.37 -20.19 -3.36
C GLY A 14 -16.18 -19.42 -2.75
N LEU A 15 -16.12 -18.09 -2.94
CA LEU A 15 -15.04 -17.24 -2.45
C LEU A 15 -15.38 -16.63 -1.07
N ALA A 16 -14.38 -16.53 -0.21
CA ALA A 16 -14.44 -15.79 1.04
C ALA A 16 -14.63 -14.28 0.79
N PRO A 17 -15.20 -13.50 1.73
CA PRO A 17 -15.45 -12.06 1.54
C PRO A 17 -14.19 -11.27 1.15
N GLY A 18 -13.03 -11.58 1.72
CA GLY A 18 -11.75 -10.97 1.33
C GLY A 18 -11.37 -11.25 -0.12
N ALA A 19 -11.55 -12.49 -0.58
CA ALA A 19 -11.29 -12.88 -1.96
C ALA A 19 -12.26 -12.21 -2.95
N GLN A 20 -13.51 -11.99 -2.55
CA GLN A 20 -14.48 -11.24 -3.35
C GLN A 20 -14.01 -9.79 -3.55
N TRP A 21 -13.54 -9.14 -2.49
CA TRP A 21 -12.96 -7.79 -2.58
C TRP A 21 -11.74 -7.74 -3.49
N ILE A 22 -10.88 -8.75 -3.44
CA ILE A 22 -9.72 -8.84 -4.35
C ILE A 22 -10.16 -8.85 -5.81
N VAL A 23 -11.14 -9.67 -6.17
CA VAL A 23 -11.68 -9.71 -7.54
C VAL A 23 -12.26 -8.38 -7.96
N ILE A 24 -13.07 -7.74 -7.09
CA ILE A 24 -13.67 -6.43 -7.36
C ILE A 24 -12.59 -5.37 -7.59
N LEU A 25 -11.56 -5.35 -6.74
CA LEU A 25 -10.47 -4.38 -6.84
C LEU A 25 -9.62 -4.60 -8.10
N PHE A 26 -9.35 -5.85 -8.50
CA PHE A 26 -8.64 -6.12 -9.75
C PHE A 26 -9.49 -5.78 -10.99
N LEU A 27 -10.80 -6.00 -10.94
CA LEU A 27 -11.70 -5.55 -12.02
C LEU A 27 -11.70 -4.02 -12.13
N TYR A 28 -11.77 -3.34 -10.98
CA TYR A 28 -11.63 -1.88 -10.94
C TYR A 28 -10.28 -1.44 -11.53
N ALA A 29 -9.16 -2.04 -11.11
CA ALA A 29 -7.84 -1.69 -11.59
C ALA A 29 -7.67 -1.98 -13.09
N ALA A 30 -8.28 -3.04 -13.61
CA ALA A 30 -8.32 -3.32 -15.05
C ALA A 30 -8.97 -2.17 -15.84
N ILE A 31 -10.12 -1.71 -15.39
CA ILE A 31 -10.83 -0.57 -16.01
C ILE A 31 -9.99 0.71 -15.84
N ALA A 32 -9.52 1.01 -14.64
CA ALA A 32 -8.75 2.21 -14.34
C ALA A 32 -7.44 2.28 -15.14
N SER A 33 -6.76 1.14 -15.34
CA SER A 33 -5.53 1.08 -16.13
C SER A 33 -5.73 1.44 -17.60
N MET A 34 -6.93 1.25 -18.13
CA MET A 34 -7.26 1.54 -19.52
C MET A 34 -7.66 3.00 -19.73
N LEU A 35 -8.11 3.68 -18.69
CA LEU A 35 -8.49 5.09 -18.75
C LEU A 35 -7.27 6.00 -18.95
N PRO A 36 -7.44 7.17 -19.57
CA PRO A 36 -6.40 8.19 -19.64
C PRO A 36 -5.95 8.63 -18.25
N LEU A 37 -4.66 8.96 -18.09
CA LEU A 37 -4.06 9.36 -16.81
C LEU A 37 -4.79 10.56 -16.17
N TRP A 38 -5.21 11.52 -16.98
CA TRP A 38 -5.84 12.75 -16.51
C TRP A 38 -7.24 12.55 -15.92
N LEU A 39 -7.91 11.45 -16.28
CA LEU A 39 -9.29 11.22 -15.85
C LEU A 39 -9.39 10.72 -14.41
N LEU A 40 -8.54 9.77 -14.04
CA LEU A 40 -8.62 9.09 -12.74
C LEU A 40 -7.35 9.25 -11.91
N LEU A 41 -6.18 9.02 -12.51
CA LEU A 41 -4.92 8.97 -11.77
C LEU A 41 -4.49 10.35 -11.26
N GLN A 42 -4.59 11.40 -12.08
CA GLN A 42 -4.19 12.75 -11.69
C GLN A 42 -5.06 13.34 -10.57
N PRO A 43 -6.42 13.34 -10.67
CA PRO A 43 -7.26 13.84 -9.58
C PRO A 43 -7.05 13.07 -8.28
N ARG A 44 -6.92 11.75 -8.37
CA ARG A 44 -6.67 10.89 -7.21
C ARG A 44 -5.30 11.16 -6.60
N GLY A 45 -4.27 11.29 -7.43
CA GLY A 45 -2.91 11.64 -6.98
C GLY A 45 -2.87 13.01 -6.28
N TYR A 46 -3.62 13.99 -6.78
CA TYR A 46 -3.74 15.31 -6.16
C TYR A 46 -4.44 15.24 -4.77
N ILE A 47 -5.57 14.54 -4.68
CA ILE A 47 -6.27 14.33 -3.41
C ILE A 47 -5.38 13.56 -2.42
N GLY A 48 -4.73 12.48 -2.88
CA GLY A 48 -3.83 11.68 -2.05
C GLY A 48 -2.62 12.49 -1.57
N GLY A 49 -2.07 13.37 -2.41
CA GLY A 49 -0.98 14.27 -2.02
C GLY A 49 -1.40 15.24 -0.91
N ILE A 50 -2.54 15.89 -1.03
CA ILE A 50 -3.08 16.79 0.01
C ILE A 50 -3.31 16.01 1.31
N GLN A 51 -3.93 14.83 1.25
CA GLN A 51 -4.14 13.98 2.42
C GLN A 51 -2.82 13.56 3.07
N LEU A 52 -1.79 13.27 2.28
CA LEU A 52 -0.47 12.92 2.80
C LEU A 52 0.13 14.08 3.60
N PHE A 53 0.12 15.30 3.06
CA PHE A 53 0.65 16.46 3.76
C PHE A 53 -0.13 16.74 5.05
N ILE A 54 -1.45 16.65 5.02
CA ILE A 54 -2.30 16.81 6.22
C ILE A 54 -1.99 15.70 7.23
N GLY A 55 -1.96 14.42 6.78
CA GLY A 55 -1.69 13.28 7.65
C GLY A 55 -0.30 13.35 8.30
N LEU A 56 0.75 13.67 7.52
CA LEU A 56 2.09 13.88 8.04
C LEU A 56 2.15 15.04 9.05
N GLY A 57 1.48 16.15 8.73
CA GLY A 57 1.41 17.31 9.64
C GLY A 57 0.76 16.95 10.97
N LEU A 58 -0.35 16.20 10.94
CA LEU A 58 -1.04 15.74 12.15
C LEU A 58 -0.20 14.73 12.95
N LEU A 59 0.43 13.78 12.26
CA LEU A 59 1.27 12.77 12.91
C LEU A 59 2.53 13.40 13.55
N TYR A 60 3.25 14.24 12.82
CA TYR A 60 4.41 14.95 13.38
C TYR A 60 4.00 15.93 14.46
N GLY A 61 2.89 16.65 14.29
CA GLY A 61 2.33 17.51 15.34
C GLY A 61 2.01 16.72 16.60
N GLY A 62 1.39 15.56 16.44
CA GLY A 62 1.11 14.62 17.53
C GLY A 62 2.39 14.15 18.24
N VAL A 63 3.40 13.72 17.49
CA VAL A 63 4.70 13.28 18.05
C VAL A 63 5.38 14.41 18.81
N LEU A 64 5.44 15.62 18.24
CA LEU A 64 6.11 16.77 18.84
C LEU A 64 5.43 17.29 20.12
N ILE A 65 4.12 17.12 20.24
CA ILE A 65 3.35 17.58 21.39
C ILE A 65 3.25 16.49 22.45
N ALA A 66 2.92 15.25 22.06
CA ALA A 66 2.74 14.14 23.00
C ALA A 66 4.07 13.56 23.52
N HIS A 67 5.17 13.66 22.76
CA HIS A 67 6.46 13.05 23.07
C HIS A 67 6.31 11.57 23.50
N PRO A 68 5.65 10.72 22.70
CA PRO A 68 5.33 9.36 23.11
C PRO A 68 6.62 8.54 23.33
N PRO A 69 6.72 7.78 24.44
CA PRO A 69 7.85 6.91 24.66
C PRO A 69 7.82 5.73 23.68
N ILE A 70 8.98 5.29 23.21
CA ILE A 70 9.08 4.06 22.43
C ILE A 70 8.87 2.87 23.39
N VAL A 71 7.78 2.14 23.21
CA VAL A 71 7.43 0.97 24.02
C VAL A 71 7.95 -0.34 23.42
N ALA A 72 8.18 -0.36 22.10
CA ALA A 72 8.72 -1.52 21.42
C ALA A 72 10.14 -1.83 21.86
N PRO A 73 10.51 -3.09 22.16
CA PRO A 73 11.87 -3.47 22.49
C PRO A 73 12.77 -3.35 21.25
N ALA A 74 14.05 -3.02 21.45
CA ALA A 74 15.04 -2.96 20.36
C ALA A 74 15.22 -4.33 19.67
N PHE A 75 15.07 -5.41 20.42
CA PHE A 75 15.00 -6.78 19.94
C PHE A 75 13.82 -7.47 20.60
N ASN A 76 12.96 -8.07 19.79
CA ASN A 76 11.85 -8.87 20.31
C ASN A 76 12.29 -10.35 20.39
N PRO A 77 12.43 -10.91 21.61
CA PRO A 77 12.75 -12.32 21.77
C PRO A 77 11.53 -13.22 21.53
N ASP A 78 10.33 -12.68 21.70
CA ASP A 78 9.06 -13.41 21.62
C ASP A 78 8.45 -13.27 20.22
N VAL A 79 9.15 -13.79 19.23
CA VAL A 79 8.66 -13.75 17.83
C VAL A 79 7.64 -14.88 17.63
N PRO A 80 6.46 -14.59 17.04
CA PRO A 80 5.48 -15.62 16.73
C PRO A 80 6.08 -16.76 15.88
N ALA A 81 5.70 -17.99 16.17
CA ALA A 81 6.18 -19.16 15.42
C ALA A 81 5.76 -19.13 13.93
N SER A 82 4.72 -18.35 13.60
CA SER A 82 4.26 -18.12 12.23
C SER A 82 5.10 -17.09 11.48
N ALA A 83 5.95 -16.30 12.18
CA ALA A 83 6.77 -15.30 11.53
C ALA A 83 7.94 -15.94 10.78
N PRO A 84 8.23 -15.48 9.56
CA PRO A 84 9.40 -15.97 8.83
C PRO A 84 10.70 -15.54 9.51
N PRO A 85 11.82 -16.24 9.27
CA PRO A 85 13.09 -15.90 9.87
C PRO A 85 13.53 -14.48 9.49
N MET A 86 14.07 -13.74 10.46
CA MET A 86 14.53 -12.36 10.27
C MET A 86 15.49 -12.22 9.07
N VAL A 87 16.35 -13.22 8.88
CA VAL A 87 17.20 -13.34 7.69
C VAL A 87 16.69 -14.55 6.89
N PRO A 88 16.21 -14.40 5.64
CA PRO A 88 16.38 -13.26 4.73
C PRO A 88 15.26 -12.20 4.76
N LEU A 89 14.17 -12.37 5.53
CA LEU A 89 12.98 -11.50 5.44
C LEU A 89 13.30 -10.02 5.59
N LEU A 90 14.11 -9.64 6.59
CA LEU A 90 14.50 -8.25 6.82
C LEU A 90 15.20 -7.66 5.59
N PHE A 91 16.09 -8.43 4.96
CA PHE A 91 16.77 -7.99 3.73
C PHE A 91 15.81 -7.82 2.57
N VAL A 92 14.86 -8.74 2.40
CA VAL A 92 13.85 -8.68 1.34
C VAL A 92 12.95 -7.47 1.54
N THR A 93 12.48 -7.21 2.76
CA THR A 93 11.62 -6.06 3.07
C THR A 93 12.32 -4.73 2.88
N ILE A 94 13.56 -4.60 3.36
CA ILE A 94 14.35 -3.37 3.17
C ILE A 94 14.70 -3.19 1.69
N ALA A 95 15.12 -4.25 1.00
CA ALA A 95 15.44 -4.18 -0.42
C ALA A 95 14.22 -3.81 -1.27
N CYS A 96 13.04 -4.32 -0.93
CA CYS A 96 11.80 -3.93 -1.60
C CYS A 96 11.53 -2.43 -1.47
N GLY A 97 11.67 -1.85 -0.29
CA GLY A 97 11.47 -0.41 -0.08
C GLY A 97 12.57 0.45 -0.72
N ALA A 98 13.83 0.02 -0.67
CA ALA A 98 14.97 0.83 -1.09
C ALA A 98 15.30 0.71 -2.59
N ILE A 99 15.21 -0.49 -3.17
CA ILE A 99 15.72 -0.79 -4.51
C ILE A 99 14.79 -1.65 -5.37
N SER A 100 13.50 -1.72 -5.07
CA SER A 100 12.56 -2.57 -5.82
C SER A 100 12.44 -2.25 -7.31
N GLY A 101 12.86 -1.07 -7.73
CA GLY A 101 12.75 -0.62 -9.12
C GLY A 101 11.37 -0.13 -9.54
N PHE A 102 10.33 -0.30 -8.71
CA PHE A 102 8.98 0.17 -9.02
C PHE A 102 8.94 1.68 -9.24
N HIS A 103 9.60 2.46 -8.38
CA HIS A 103 9.69 3.92 -8.53
C HIS A 103 10.43 4.33 -9.81
N GLY A 104 11.46 3.58 -10.22
CA GLY A 104 12.14 3.79 -11.50
C GLY A 104 11.20 3.57 -12.69
N LEU A 105 10.40 2.50 -12.66
CA LEU A 105 9.40 2.22 -13.71
C LEU A 105 8.29 3.27 -13.74
N VAL A 106 7.77 3.68 -12.58
CA VAL A 106 6.76 4.75 -12.48
C VAL A 106 7.34 6.07 -12.95
N GLY A 107 8.55 6.40 -12.52
CA GLY A 107 9.25 7.62 -12.91
C GLY A 107 9.39 7.74 -14.42
N SER A 108 9.92 6.71 -15.08
CA SER A 108 10.12 6.70 -16.54
C SER A 108 8.81 6.52 -17.34
N GLY A 109 7.89 5.68 -16.86
CA GLY A 109 6.69 5.29 -17.58
C GLY A 109 5.48 6.22 -17.41
N THR A 110 5.39 6.90 -16.26
CA THR A 110 4.19 7.67 -15.89
C THR A 110 4.53 9.10 -15.49
N THR A 111 5.43 9.30 -14.53
CA THR A 111 5.73 10.63 -13.97
C THR A 111 6.36 11.55 -15.01
N SER A 112 7.29 11.04 -15.78
CA SER A 112 7.97 11.81 -16.86
C SER A 112 6.99 12.39 -17.89
N LYS A 113 5.88 11.72 -18.12
CA LYS A 113 4.82 12.15 -19.07
C LYS A 113 3.89 13.22 -18.50
N GLN A 114 4.00 13.53 -17.20
CA GLN A 114 3.17 14.50 -16.50
C GLN A 114 3.95 15.76 -16.10
N LEU A 115 5.27 15.79 -16.36
CA LEU A 115 6.09 16.95 -16.11
C LEU A 115 5.78 18.04 -17.13
N ASN A 116 5.69 19.28 -16.65
CA ASN A 116 5.50 20.44 -17.51
C ASN A 116 6.83 20.92 -18.11
N THR A 117 7.90 20.91 -17.32
CA THR A 117 9.24 21.29 -17.73
C THR A 117 10.28 20.32 -17.18
N GLU A 118 11.45 20.19 -17.86
CA GLU A 118 12.54 19.32 -17.40
C GLU A 118 13.09 19.70 -16.00
N PRO A 119 13.27 21.00 -15.64
CA PRO A 119 13.72 21.38 -14.32
C PRO A 119 12.84 20.90 -13.18
N ASP A 120 11.52 20.71 -13.42
CA ASP A 120 10.57 20.22 -12.43
C ASP A 120 10.90 18.79 -11.98
N ALA A 121 11.54 17.99 -12.83
CA ALA A 121 11.94 16.63 -12.50
C ALA A 121 12.85 16.58 -11.26
N ARG A 122 13.78 17.53 -11.14
CA ARG A 122 14.69 17.62 -10.00
C ARG A 122 13.93 17.93 -8.72
N PHE A 123 13.06 18.94 -8.75
CA PHE A 123 12.26 19.34 -7.58
C PHE A 123 11.32 18.22 -7.13
N ILE A 124 10.58 17.62 -8.06
CA ILE A 124 9.64 16.55 -7.78
C ILE A 124 10.36 15.31 -7.25
N GLY A 125 11.49 14.93 -7.84
CA GLY A 125 12.28 13.77 -7.40
C GLY A 125 12.82 13.92 -5.99
N TYR A 126 13.47 15.05 -5.68
CA TYR A 126 14.04 15.28 -4.34
C TYR A 126 12.96 15.47 -3.27
N LEU A 127 11.91 16.23 -3.56
CA LEU A 127 10.82 16.44 -2.60
C LEU A 127 10.06 15.14 -2.36
N GLY A 128 9.81 14.36 -3.40
CA GLY A 128 9.18 13.04 -3.28
C GLY A 128 10.00 12.10 -2.41
N SER A 129 11.30 12.01 -2.64
CA SER A 129 12.21 11.17 -1.84
C SER A 129 12.28 11.61 -0.37
N ALA A 130 12.35 12.93 -0.12
CA ALA A 130 12.32 13.46 1.25
C ALA A 130 10.97 13.20 1.94
N GLY A 131 9.86 13.33 1.21
CA GLY A 131 8.51 13.04 1.71
C GLY A 131 8.34 11.56 2.05
N GLU A 132 8.85 10.66 1.21
CA GLU A 132 8.83 9.22 1.45
C GLU A 132 9.65 8.83 2.69
N GLY A 133 10.86 9.36 2.83
CA GLY A 133 11.68 9.17 4.04
C GLY A 133 11.01 9.71 5.30
N SER A 134 10.32 10.84 5.21
CA SER A 134 9.52 11.41 6.29
C SER A 134 8.34 10.49 6.67
N LEU A 135 7.61 9.96 5.70
CA LEU A 135 6.54 9.01 5.95
C LEU A 135 7.05 7.72 6.59
N ALA A 136 8.18 7.19 6.11
CA ALA A 136 8.81 6.00 6.67
C ALA A 136 9.20 6.22 8.15
N LEU A 137 9.77 7.37 8.50
CA LEU A 137 10.11 7.69 9.89
C LEU A 137 8.87 7.73 10.78
N VAL A 138 7.81 8.41 10.36
CA VAL A 138 6.55 8.47 11.10
C VAL A 138 5.89 7.09 11.22
N ALA A 139 5.99 6.24 10.20
CA ALA A 139 5.48 4.88 10.26
C ALA A 139 6.21 4.04 11.32
N ILE A 140 7.53 4.17 11.43
CA ILE A 140 8.31 3.52 12.49
C ILE A 140 7.87 4.03 13.86
N ILE A 141 7.72 5.34 14.04
CA ILE A 141 7.29 5.93 15.31
C ILE A 141 5.88 5.44 15.67
N ALA A 142 4.95 5.42 14.71
CA ALA A 142 3.59 4.91 14.94
C ALA A 142 3.59 3.44 15.37
N ALA A 143 4.39 2.60 14.71
CA ALA A 143 4.49 1.17 15.00
C ALA A 143 5.22 0.85 16.33
N THR A 144 6.00 1.76 16.87
CA THR A 144 6.84 1.52 18.07
C THR A 144 6.46 2.34 19.29
N ALA A 145 5.94 3.54 19.09
CA ALA A 145 5.58 4.49 20.15
C ALA A 145 4.07 4.82 20.20
N GLY A 146 3.29 4.27 19.28
CA GLY A 146 1.85 4.52 19.20
C GLY A 146 1.00 3.71 20.19
N PHE A 147 1.61 2.88 21.03
CA PHE A 147 0.93 2.01 21.98
C PHE A 147 1.14 2.51 23.42
N ALA A 148 0.12 2.34 24.27
CA ALA A 148 0.19 2.81 25.65
C ALA A 148 1.15 1.97 26.51
N THR A 149 1.16 0.65 26.29
CA THR A 149 1.99 -0.29 27.06
C THR A 149 2.69 -1.30 26.15
N LEU A 150 3.73 -1.95 26.69
CA LEU A 150 4.39 -3.08 26.01
C LEU A 150 3.41 -4.24 25.76
N GLY A 151 2.46 -4.47 26.67
CA GLY A 151 1.45 -5.51 26.50
C GLY A 151 0.52 -5.26 25.32
N ASP A 152 0.11 -4.01 25.09
CA ASP A 152 -0.71 -3.64 23.92
C ASP A 152 0.08 -3.85 22.64
N TRP A 153 1.36 -3.46 22.63
CA TRP A 153 2.26 -3.69 21.51
C TRP A 153 2.45 -5.20 21.23
N GLN A 154 2.69 -6.02 22.25
CA GLN A 154 2.81 -7.48 22.10
C GLN A 154 1.53 -8.12 21.59
N THR A 155 0.37 -7.62 22.01
CA THR A 155 -0.93 -8.11 21.52
C THR A 155 -1.12 -7.82 20.04
N MET A 156 -0.74 -6.62 19.57
CA MET A 156 -0.79 -6.25 18.16
C MET A 156 0.09 -7.16 17.30
N TYR A 157 1.25 -7.54 17.79
CA TYR A 157 2.25 -8.36 17.08
C TYR A 157 2.25 -9.82 17.51
N SER A 158 1.19 -10.31 18.18
CA SER A 158 1.07 -11.69 18.67
C SER A 158 1.01 -12.73 17.54
N GLU A 159 0.50 -12.33 16.39
CA GLU A 159 0.42 -13.18 15.20
C GLU A 159 1.06 -12.47 14.01
N TYR A 160 1.77 -13.24 13.18
CA TYR A 160 2.28 -12.73 11.91
C TYR A 160 1.20 -12.85 10.83
N ASN A 161 0.70 -11.72 10.38
CA ASN A 161 -0.28 -11.62 9.29
C ASN A 161 0.22 -10.67 8.18
N GLY A 162 1.51 -10.70 7.92
CA GLY A 162 2.15 -9.93 6.84
C GLY A 162 1.79 -8.44 6.89
N ALA A 163 1.42 -7.89 5.74
CA ALA A 163 1.09 -6.47 5.60
C ALA A 163 -0.14 -6.02 6.43
N GLY A 164 -1.04 -6.94 6.77
CA GLY A 164 -2.25 -6.61 7.55
C GLY A 164 -1.93 -6.05 8.93
N VAL A 165 -1.03 -6.69 9.65
CA VAL A 165 -0.57 -6.20 10.98
C VAL A 165 0.16 -4.87 10.86
N ALA A 166 1.03 -4.73 9.87
CA ALA A 166 1.77 -3.48 9.66
C ALA A 166 0.84 -2.29 9.38
N VAL A 167 -0.17 -2.49 8.54
CA VAL A 167 -1.21 -1.48 8.24
C VAL A 167 -2.02 -1.14 9.49
N ALA A 168 -2.47 -2.15 10.24
CA ALA A 168 -3.22 -1.95 11.48
C ALA A 168 -2.40 -1.20 12.53
N ALA A 169 -1.14 -1.58 12.74
CA ALA A 169 -0.23 -0.93 13.68
C ALA A 169 0.03 0.54 13.31
N PHE A 170 0.19 0.85 12.01
CA PHE A 170 0.34 2.23 11.56
C PHE A 170 -0.92 3.06 11.82
N VAL A 171 -2.10 2.53 11.48
CA VAL A 171 -3.37 3.25 11.66
C VAL A 171 -3.67 3.46 13.13
N GLU A 172 -3.57 2.42 13.94
CA GLU A 172 -3.88 2.48 15.37
C GLU A 172 -2.86 3.30 16.14
N GLY A 173 -1.58 3.00 15.99
CA GLY A 173 -0.51 3.72 16.67
C GLY A 173 -0.41 5.17 16.22
N GLY A 174 -0.54 5.45 14.94
CA GLY A 174 -0.55 6.82 14.42
C GLY A 174 -1.76 7.62 14.91
N ALA A 175 -2.95 7.01 14.92
CA ALA A 175 -4.16 7.65 15.44
C ALA A 175 -4.05 7.96 16.93
N GLN A 176 -3.48 7.04 17.70
CA GLN A 176 -3.26 7.24 19.16
C GLN A 176 -2.30 8.40 19.42
N ILE A 177 -1.18 8.48 18.69
CA ILE A 177 -0.22 9.59 18.81
C ILE A 177 -0.89 10.93 18.47
N ALA A 178 -1.59 11.01 17.36
CA ALA A 178 -2.25 12.24 16.95
C ALA A 178 -3.39 12.62 17.89
N SER A 179 -4.15 11.66 18.39
CA SER A 179 -5.23 11.89 19.36
C SER A 179 -4.68 12.41 20.68
N ASN A 180 -3.64 11.78 21.23
CA ASN A 180 -3.02 12.17 22.49
C ASN A 180 -2.32 13.54 22.41
N GLY A 181 -1.64 13.81 21.28
CA GLY A 181 -0.91 15.07 21.12
C GLY A 181 -1.79 16.25 20.79
N LEU A 182 -2.75 16.07 19.89
CA LEU A 182 -3.56 17.15 19.37
C LEU A 182 -4.97 17.23 19.97
N GLY A 183 -5.35 16.27 20.82
CA GLY A 183 -6.70 16.20 21.42
C GLY A 183 -7.81 15.88 20.42
N LEU A 184 -7.48 15.29 19.26
CA LEU A 184 -8.45 14.93 18.23
C LEU A 184 -9.16 13.60 18.58
N PRO A 185 -10.43 13.42 18.15
CA PRO A 185 -11.15 12.16 18.38
C PRO A 185 -10.42 10.99 17.73
N LEU A 186 -10.18 9.92 18.50
CA LEU A 186 -9.43 8.74 18.05
C LEU A 186 -10.05 8.11 16.79
N GLY A 187 -11.37 7.90 16.77
CA GLY A 187 -12.06 7.31 15.63
C GLY A 187 -11.94 8.15 14.35
N PHE A 188 -11.92 9.48 14.48
CA PHE A 188 -11.66 10.36 13.33
C PHE A 188 -10.24 10.14 12.78
N MET A 189 -9.23 10.06 13.64
CA MET A 189 -7.84 9.87 13.22
C MET A 189 -7.63 8.48 12.61
N GLN A 190 -8.22 7.44 13.18
CA GLN A 190 -8.19 6.08 12.60
C GLN A 190 -8.80 6.07 11.21
N THR A 191 -9.98 6.67 11.04
CA THR A 191 -10.64 6.75 9.74
C THR A 191 -9.81 7.54 8.73
N LEU A 192 -9.25 8.68 9.12
CA LEU A 192 -8.40 9.51 8.25
C LEU A 192 -7.18 8.74 7.75
N LEU A 193 -6.44 8.08 8.65
CA LEU A 193 -5.24 7.31 8.30
C LEU A 193 -5.59 6.07 7.47
N ALA A 194 -6.67 5.37 7.79
CA ALA A 194 -7.14 4.23 7.02
C ALA A 194 -7.52 4.63 5.58
N VAL A 195 -8.26 5.72 5.40
CA VAL A 195 -8.63 6.25 4.07
C VAL A 195 -7.39 6.66 3.30
N MET A 196 -6.41 7.30 3.94
CA MET A 196 -5.15 7.67 3.33
C MET A 196 -4.41 6.46 2.78
N LEU A 197 -4.28 5.38 3.57
CA LEU A 197 -3.63 4.14 3.14
C LEU A 197 -4.38 3.45 1.99
N VAL A 198 -5.71 3.38 2.06
CA VAL A 198 -6.53 2.80 0.98
C VAL A 198 -6.35 3.55 -0.33
N LEU A 199 -6.28 4.89 -0.29
CA LEU A 199 -6.02 5.69 -1.49
C LEU A 199 -4.62 5.43 -2.08
N PHE A 200 -3.61 5.29 -1.24
CA PHE A 200 -2.25 4.94 -1.70
C PHE A 200 -2.20 3.54 -2.30
N ALA A 201 -2.76 2.55 -1.61
CA ALA A 201 -2.82 1.18 -2.10
C ALA A 201 -3.54 1.11 -3.45
N GLY A 202 -4.68 1.79 -3.58
CA GLY A 202 -5.42 1.83 -4.83
C GLY A 202 -4.67 2.52 -5.96
N THR A 203 -3.95 3.61 -5.69
CA THR A 203 -3.13 4.30 -6.70
C THR A 203 -1.96 3.43 -7.16
N THR A 204 -1.32 2.73 -6.24
CA THR A 204 -0.23 1.79 -6.52
C THR A 204 -0.74 0.62 -7.38
N MET A 205 -1.90 0.07 -7.07
CA MET A 205 -2.51 -1.01 -7.83
C MET A 205 -2.86 -0.58 -9.27
N ASP A 206 -3.48 0.58 -9.46
CA ASP A 206 -3.79 1.12 -10.79
C ASP A 206 -2.54 1.31 -11.64
N THR A 207 -1.49 1.85 -11.03
CA THR A 207 -0.21 2.08 -11.70
C THR A 207 0.50 0.76 -12.00
N GLY A 208 0.48 -0.20 -11.07
CA GLY A 208 1.07 -1.53 -11.24
C GLY A 208 0.45 -2.28 -12.42
N VAL A 209 -0.88 -2.35 -12.50
CA VAL A 209 -1.58 -3.01 -13.62
C VAL A 209 -1.30 -2.29 -14.95
N ARG A 210 -1.20 -0.97 -14.95
CA ARG A 210 -0.85 -0.19 -16.14
C ARG A 210 0.56 -0.50 -16.64
N LEU A 211 1.53 -0.57 -15.73
CA LEU A 211 2.92 -0.93 -16.08
C LEU A 211 3.01 -2.36 -16.60
N GLN A 212 2.36 -3.32 -15.96
CA GLN A 212 2.28 -4.70 -16.45
C GLN A 212 1.70 -4.77 -17.85
N ARG A 213 0.63 -4.02 -18.12
CA ARG A 213 0.07 -3.92 -19.46
C ARG A 213 1.11 -3.45 -20.49
N TYR A 214 1.89 -2.42 -20.17
CA TYR A 214 2.93 -1.92 -21.09
C TYR A 214 4.00 -2.99 -21.34
N ILE A 215 4.43 -3.71 -20.31
CA ILE A 215 5.41 -4.79 -20.45
C ILE A 215 4.84 -5.90 -21.34
N VAL A 216 3.59 -6.32 -21.15
CA VAL A 216 2.94 -7.34 -21.98
C VAL A 216 2.83 -6.88 -23.43
N GLN A 217 2.48 -5.61 -23.68
CA GLN A 217 2.43 -5.04 -25.04
C GLN A 217 3.82 -5.00 -25.69
N GLU A 218 4.87 -4.66 -24.93
CA GLU A 218 6.24 -4.65 -25.41
C GLU A 218 6.70 -6.06 -25.78
N TRP A 219 6.41 -7.07 -24.96
CA TRP A 219 6.63 -8.48 -25.33
C TRP A 219 5.89 -8.87 -26.62
N GLY A 220 4.63 -8.46 -26.74
CA GLY A 220 3.86 -8.65 -27.97
C GLY A 220 4.53 -8.03 -29.21
N SER A 221 5.23 -6.93 -29.02
CA SER A 221 5.98 -6.26 -30.09
C SER A 221 7.29 -6.97 -30.40
N ILE A 222 8.06 -7.37 -29.38
CA ILE A 222 9.37 -8.04 -29.52
C ILE A 222 9.19 -9.43 -30.16
N TYR A 223 8.25 -10.22 -29.63
CA TYR A 223 8.00 -11.59 -30.12
C TYR A 223 7.01 -11.66 -31.28
N ASN A 224 6.57 -10.53 -31.81
CA ASN A 224 5.65 -10.43 -32.94
C ASN A 224 4.29 -11.13 -32.72
N ILE A 225 3.78 -11.10 -31.47
CA ILE A 225 2.50 -11.70 -31.08
C ILE A 225 1.42 -10.62 -31.19
N ALA A 226 0.70 -10.61 -32.32
CA ALA A 226 -0.27 -9.56 -32.63
C ALA A 226 -1.36 -9.32 -31.55
N PRO A 227 -1.97 -10.34 -30.89
CA PRO A 227 -2.98 -10.12 -29.87
C PRO A 227 -2.46 -9.35 -28.66
N LEU A 228 -1.22 -9.57 -28.22
CA LEU A 228 -0.64 -8.91 -27.03
C LEU A 228 -0.35 -7.42 -27.24
N ARG A 229 -0.30 -6.96 -28.49
CA ARG A 229 -0.15 -5.51 -28.79
C ARG A 229 -1.42 -4.73 -28.48
N ASN A 230 -2.58 -5.39 -28.41
CA ASN A 230 -3.83 -4.76 -28.06
C ASN A 230 -3.87 -4.50 -26.54
N GLY A 231 -4.14 -3.23 -26.15
CA GLY A 231 -4.18 -2.82 -24.75
C GLY A 231 -5.22 -3.57 -23.90
N HIS A 232 -6.36 -3.93 -24.47
CA HIS A 232 -7.40 -4.70 -23.78
C HIS A 232 -6.93 -6.12 -23.47
N VAL A 233 -6.35 -6.79 -24.46
CA VAL A 233 -5.81 -8.15 -24.29
C VAL A 233 -4.65 -8.15 -23.31
N ALA A 234 -3.74 -7.19 -23.41
CA ALA A 234 -2.61 -7.06 -22.50
C ALA A 234 -3.05 -6.81 -21.04
N THR A 235 -4.09 -5.98 -20.83
CA THR A 235 -4.67 -5.77 -19.50
C THR A 235 -5.29 -7.05 -18.95
N LEU A 236 -6.03 -7.78 -19.78
CA LEU A 236 -6.66 -9.02 -19.38
C LEU A 236 -5.59 -10.08 -18.99
N VAL A 237 -4.53 -10.20 -19.76
CA VAL A 237 -3.39 -11.08 -19.45
C VAL A 237 -2.75 -10.67 -18.12
N ALA A 238 -2.43 -9.38 -17.93
CA ALA A 238 -1.82 -8.89 -16.70
C ALA A 238 -2.67 -9.19 -15.46
N VAL A 239 -3.97 -8.86 -15.50
CA VAL A 239 -4.90 -9.11 -14.38
C VAL A 239 -5.11 -10.59 -14.14
N SER A 240 -5.23 -11.40 -15.21
CA SER A 240 -5.38 -12.85 -15.08
C SER A 240 -4.16 -13.49 -14.43
N CYS A 241 -2.94 -13.05 -14.75
CA CYS A 241 -1.73 -13.52 -14.08
C CYS A 241 -1.73 -13.15 -12.59
N CYS A 242 -2.13 -11.93 -12.22
CA CYS A 242 -2.22 -11.54 -10.81
C CYS A 242 -3.26 -12.38 -10.06
N LEU A 243 -4.45 -12.57 -10.62
CA LEU A 243 -5.48 -13.41 -10.01
C LEU A 243 -5.04 -14.86 -9.91
N ALA A 244 -4.35 -15.39 -10.92
CA ALA A 244 -3.81 -16.75 -10.88
C ALA A 244 -2.77 -16.93 -9.76
N LEU A 245 -1.93 -15.93 -9.49
CA LEU A 245 -1.00 -15.95 -8.36
C LEU A 245 -1.74 -15.90 -7.01
N VAL A 246 -2.72 -15.04 -6.89
CA VAL A 246 -3.51 -14.89 -5.65
C VAL A 246 -4.28 -16.16 -5.31
N PHE A 247 -5.00 -16.73 -6.29
CA PHE A 247 -5.86 -17.89 -6.08
C PHE A 247 -5.13 -19.22 -6.28
N GLY A 248 -4.06 -19.26 -7.06
CA GLY A 248 -3.32 -20.47 -7.35
C GLY A 248 -2.63 -21.09 -6.12
N ALA A 249 -2.09 -20.27 -5.23
CA ALA A 249 -1.46 -20.70 -4.00
C ALA A 249 -2.38 -20.62 -2.78
N GLY A 250 -3.34 -19.66 -2.75
CA GLY A 250 -4.21 -19.38 -1.60
C GLY A 250 -5.62 -19.96 -1.70
N GLY A 251 -5.96 -20.62 -2.80
CA GLY A 251 -7.29 -21.19 -3.00
C GLY A 251 -8.43 -20.15 -2.90
N ALA A 252 -9.60 -20.59 -2.38
CA ALA A 252 -10.79 -19.76 -2.26
C ALA A 252 -10.67 -18.58 -1.28
N GLU A 253 -9.65 -18.57 -0.46
CA GLU A 253 -9.39 -17.49 0.50
C GLU A 253 -8.58 -16.34 -0.12
N GLY A 254 -7.92 -16.57 -1.26
CA GLY A 254 -7.17 -15.54 -1.98
C GLY A 254 -5.88 -15.10 -1.27
N THR A 255 -5.28 -15.96 -0.45
CA THR A 255 -4.07 -15.66 0.33
C THR A 255 -2.76 -15.96 -0.40
N GLY A 256 -2.83 -16.34 -1.68
CA GLY A 256 -1.66 -16.76 -2.45
C GLY A 256 -0.57 -15.70 -2.56
N GLY A 257 -0.93 -14.42 -2.57
CA GLY A 257 0.03 -13.33 -2.54
C GLY A 257 0.88 -13.29 -1.26
N MET A 258 0.33 -13.71 -0.14
CA MET A 258 1.04 -13.79 1.15
C MET A 258 1.98 -14.99 1.24
N ILE A 259 1.72 -16.05 0.49
CA ILE A 259 2.57 -17.25 0.46
C ILE A 259 3.81 -17.01 -0.40
N ILE A 260 3.65 -16.24 -1.48
CA ILE A 260 4.75 -15.94 -2.42
C ILE A 260 5.58 -14.76 -1.90
N TRP A 261 4.94 -13.87 -1.18
CA TRP A 261 5.56 -12.69 -0.59
C TRP A 261 5.07 -12.54 0.87
N PRO A 262 5.76 -13.21 1.80
CA PRO A 262 5.45 -13.11 3.24
C PRO A 262 5.69 -11.71 3.81
#